data_881db9e7c3245dfd5794ecd7602c5151
#
_entry.id   881db9e7c3245dfd5794ecd7602c5151
#
_cell.length_a   1.000
_cell.length_b   1.000
_cell.length_c   1.000
_cell.angle_alpha   90.00
_cell.angle_beta   90.00
_cell.angle_gamma   90.00
#
_symmetry.space_group_name_H-M   'P 1'
#
loop_
_entity.id
_entity.type
_entity.pdbx_description
1 polymer ?
#
loop_
_entity_poly.entity_id
_entity_poly.type
_entity_poly.pdbx_seq_one_letter_code
_entity_poly.pdbx_strand_id
1 'polypeptide(L)'
;MAEAWNEDASKTVNDALVEKVAVIGENLKIRRFEKVVAEHGCVVSYVHGGGRIGVIVDADTDVVNDAVKEAMVNIAMQIAALNPKYVSRDEVSADYIAHEKEILMAQIQNDPKESQKPEKVIQGMIQG
;
A
#
# COMPACT_ATOMS: atom_id res chain seq x y z
N MET A 1 4.89 -11.72 20.57
CA MET A 1 4.91 -13.21 20.56
C MET A 1 4.57 -13.81 21.92
N ALA A 2 4.99 -13.22 23.03
CA ALA A 2 4.65 -13.67 24.38
C ALA A 2 3.30 -13.12 24.91
N GLU A 3 2.64 -12.27 24.15
CA GLU A 3 1.33 -11.72 24.49
C GLU A 3 0.22 -12.75 24.32
N ALA A 4 -0.86 -12.62 25.10
CA ALA A 4 -2.02 -13.47 24.98
C ALA A 4 -2.63 -13.35 23.58
N TRP A 5 -3.03 -14.50 23.02
CA TRP A 5 -3.71 -14.51 21.74
C TRP A 5 -5.17 -14.04 21.89
N ASN A 6 -5.60 -13.18 20.96
CA ASN A 6 -6.91 -12.53 21.06
C ASN A 6 -8.12 -13.49 21.00
N GLU A 7 -7.99 -14.62 20.30
CA GLU A 7 -9.06 -15.61 20.18
C GLU A 7 -9.08 -16.62 21.35
N ASP A 8 -7.96 -16.79 22.04
CA ASP A 8 -7.81 -17.68 23.19
C ASP A 8 -6.74 -17.14 24.16
N ALA A 9 -7.18 -16.44 25.19
CA ALA A 9 -6.29 -15.81 26.17
C ALA A 9 -5.48 -16.81 27.02
N SER A 10 -5.79 -18.12 26.96
CA SER A 10 -4.99 -19.17 27.63
C SER A 10 -3.70 -19.51 26.88
N LYS A 11 -3.55 -19.03 25.65
CA LYS A 11 -2.41 -19.25 24.75
C LYS A 11 -1.70 -17.94 24.45
N THR A 12 -0.42 -18.03 24.17
CA THR A 12 0.33 -16.91 23.61
C THR A 12 0.19 -16.90 22.09
N VAL A 13 0.50 -15.77 21.46
CA VAL A 13 0.59 -15.67 19.98
C VAL A 13 1.60 -16.68 19.42
N ASN A 14 2.67 -16.98 20.18
CA ASN A 14 3.64 -17.99 19.78
C ASN A 14 3.04 -19.40 19.79
N ASP A 15 2.26 -19.76 20.81
CA ASP A 15 1.60 -21.05 20.88
C ASP A 15 0.61 -21.25 19.72
N ALA A 16 -0.16 -20.21 19.42
CA ALA A 16 -1.07 -20.22 18.27
C ALA A 16 -0.32 -20.40 16.93
N LEU A 17 0.84 -19.75 16.77
CA LEU A 17 1.68 -19.92 15.58
C LEU A 17 2.20 -21.36 15.45
N VAL A 18 2.71 -21.93 16.54
CA VAL A 18 3.21 -23.31 16.56
C VAL A 18 2.10 -24.31 16.20
N GLU A 19 0.89 -24.15 16.74
CA GLU A 19 -0.27 -24.95 16.38
C GLU A 19 -0.62 -24.85 14.88
N LYS A 20 -0.59 -23.63 14.32
CA LYS A 20 -0.83 -23.42 12.88
C LYS A 20 0.25 -24.08 12.01
N VAL A 21 1.51 -23.98 12.40
CA VAL A 21 2.63 -24.68 11.72
C VAL A 21 2.40 -26.19 11.72
N ALA A 22 1.97 -26.77 12.87
CA ALA A 22 1.70 -28.20 12.98
C ALA A 22 0.54 -28.68 12.11
N VAL A 23 -0.53 -27.86 12.02
CA VAL A 23 -1.72 -28.21 11.22
C VAL A 23 -1.49 -28.05 9.73
N ILE A 24 -0.81 -26.97 9.31
CA ILE A 24 -0.59 -26.64 7.88
C ILE A 24 0.61 -27.43 7.32
N GLY A 25 1.56 -27.82 8.16
CA GLY A 25 2.77 -28.53 7.75
C GLY A 25 3.82 -27.63 7.07
N GLU A 26 3.69 -26.31 7.18
CA GLU A 26 4.61 -25.34 6.59
C GLU A 26 5.32 -24.52 7.68
N ASN A 27 6.54 -24.09 7.40
CA ASN A 27 7.33 -23.28 8.32
C ASN A 27 6.85 -21.81 8.28
N LEU A 28 5.77 -21.52 8.98
CA LEU A 28 5.19 -20.19 9.10
C LEU A 28 5.99 -19.31 10.05
N LYS A 29 6.15 -18.04 9.71
CA LYS A 29 6.81 -17.04 10.56
C LYS A 29 6.04 -15.72 10.52
N ILE A 30 5.79 -15.13 11.69
CA ILE A 30 5.37 -13.74 11.80
C ILE A 30 6.63 -12.87 11.70
N ARG A 31 6.77 -12.17 10.58
CA ARG A 31 7.97 -11.40 10.28
C ARG A 31 7.94 -10.02 10.93
N ARG A 32 6.80 -9.35 10.89
CA ARG A 32 6.56 -8.01 11.44
C ARG A 32 5.07 -7.74 11.57
N PHE A 33 4.71 -6.76 12.34
CA PHE A 33 3.37 -6.19 12.41
C PHE A 33 3.47 -4.68 12.66
N GLU A 34 2.41 -3.98 12.31
CA GLU A 34 2.21 -2.57 12.64
C GLU A 34 0.82 -2.41 13.25
N LYS A 35 0.70 -1.47 14.18
CA LYS A 35 -0.56 -1.08 14.80
C LYS A 35 -0.85 0.36 14.45
N VAL A 36 -1.95 0.58 13.71
CA VAL A 36 -2.45 1.91 13.39
C VAL A 36 -3.66 2.20 14.27
N VAL A 37 -3.64 3.33 14.95
CA VAL A 37 -4.72 3.80 15.81
C VAL A 37 -5.11 5.19 15.34
N ALA A 38 -6.39 5.38 14.97
CA ALA A 38 -6.90 6.71 14.67
C ALA A 38 -6.87 7.56 15.95
N GLU A 39 -6.12 8.64 15.94
CA GLU A 39 -6.17 9.65 17.00
C GLU A 39 -7.39 10.56 16.83
N HIS A 40 -7.70 10.87 15.57
CA HIS A 40 -8.85 11.67 15.16
C HIS A 40 -9.39 11.15 13.84
N GLY A 41 -10.67 10.75 13.81
CA GLY A 41 -11.26 10.20 12.60
C GLY A 41 -11.45 8.68 12.64
N CYS A 42 -11.06 7.98 11.59
CA CYS A 42 -11.21 6.52 11.52
C CYS A 42 -10.17 5.83 10.64
N VAL A 43 -9.97 4.54 10.95
CA VAL A 43 -9.10 3.64 10.20
C VAL A 43 -9.97 2.55 9.54
N VAL A 44 -9.71 2.26 8.28
CA VAL A 44 -10.27 1.11 7.60
C VAL A 44 -9.16 0.20 7.09
N SER A 45 -9.46 -1.08 6.95
CA SER A 45 -8.56 -2.07 6.37
C SER A 45 -9.22 -2.77 5.19
N TYR A 46 -8.42 -3.12 4.21
CA TYR A 46 -8.82 -3.92 3.06
C TYR A 46 -7.81 -5.04 2.83
N VAL A 47 -8.32 -6.26 2.65
CA VAL A 47 -7.50 -7.44 2.36
C VAL A 47 -7.88 -8.00 1.01
N HIS A 48 -6.90 -8.12 0.11
CA HIS A 48 -7.09 -8.61 -1.24
C HIS A 48 -6.37 -9.95 -1.48
N GLY A 49 -6.92 -10.73 -2.42
CA GLY A 49 -6.28 -11.95 -2.92
C GLY A 49 -6.05 -13.03 -1.85
N GLY A 50 -7.02 -13.21 -0.93
CA GLY A 50 -6.91 -14.24 0.12
C GLY A 50 -5.80 -13.95 1.14
N GLY A 51 -5.54 -12.68 1.45
CA GLY A 51 -4.51 -12.28 2.43
C GLY A 51 -3.15 -11.94 1.83
N ARG A 52 -3.02 -11.90 0.51
CA ARG A 52 -1.75 -11.58 -0.15
C ARG A 52 -1.39 -10.10 -0.11
N ILE A 53 -2.40 -9.24 -0.13
CA ILE A 53 -2.24 -7.78 -0.06
C ILE A 53 -3.13 -7.27 1.05
N GLY A 54 -2.55 -6.53 2.00
CA GLY A 54 -3.27 -5.81 3.04
C GLY A 54 -3.03 -4.32 2.90
N VAL A 55 -4.09 -3.52 3.02
CA VAL A 55 -4.03 -2.06 2.99
C VAL A 55 -4.75 -1.53 4.21
N ILE A 56 -4.15 -0.54 4.86
CA ILE A 56 -4.76 0.23 5.93
C ILE A 56 -4.83 1.68 5.46
N VAL A 57 -5.98 2.31 5.62
CA VAL A 57 -6.17 3.73 5.36
C VAL A 57 -6.61 4.40 6.66
N ASP A 58 -5.86 5.38 7.09
CA ASP A 58 -6.17 6.25 8.22
C ASP A 58 -6.63 7.59 7.69
N ALA A 59 -7.79 8.07 8.14
CA ALA A 59 -8.35 9.36 7.76
C ALA A 59 -8.50 10.26 8.97
N ASP A 60 -7.84 11.40 8.91
CA ASP A 60 -8.04 12.51 9.83
C ASP A 60 -9.27 13.31 9.39
N THR A 61 -10.37 13.19 10.14
CA THR A 61 -11.65 13.80 9.79
C THR A 61 -12.58 13.94 10.99
N ASP A 62 -13.32 15.06 11.04
CA ASP A 62 -14.40 15.28 12.01
C ASP A 62 -15.65 14.44 11.71
N VAL A 63 -15.78 13.91 10.50
CA VAL A 63 -16.97 13.17 10.05
C VAL A 63 -16.66 11.70 9.90
N VAL A 64 -17.23 10.88 10.77
CA VAL A 64 -17.13 9.42 10.70
C VAL A 64 -18.53 8.83 10.49
N ASN A 65 -18.81 8.44 9.25
CA ASN A 65 -20.06 7.79 8.86
C ASN A 65 -19.79 6.68 7.83
N ASP A 66 -20.83 5.95 7.46
CA ASP A 66 -20.70 4.82 6.53
C ASP A 66 -20.24 5.25 5.14
N ALA A 67 -20.67 6.42 4.66
CA ALA A 67 -20.23 6.95 3.36
C ALA A 67 -18.73 7.27 3.33
N VAL A 68 -18.19 7.84 4.42
CA VAL A 68 -16.75 8.09 4.57
C VAL A 68 -15.98 6.77 4.60
N LYS A 69 -16.44 5.80 5.37
CA LYS A 69 -15.81 4.47 5.45
C LYS A 69 -15.83 3.76 4.11
N GLU A 70 -16.93 3.81 3.38
CA GLU A 70 -17.04 3.24 2.03
C GLU A 70 -16.06 3.90 1.06
N ALA A 71 -15.96 5.23 1.08
CA ALA A 71 -14.97 5.96 0.27
C ALA A 71 -13.53 5.54 0.61
N MET A 72 -13.21 5.37 1.90
CA MET A 72 -11.89 4.91 2.34
C MET A 72 -11.59 3.47 1.89
N VAL A 73 -12.58 2.58 1.91
CA VAL A 73 -12.43 1.21 1.38
C VAL A 73 -12.18 1.24 -0.13
N ASN A 74 -12.87 2.10 -0.88
CA ASN A 74 -12.64 2.28 -2.31
C ASN A 74 -11.21 2.78 -2.60
N ILE A 75 -10.70 3.71 -1.78
CA ILE A 75 -9.30 4.16 -1.84
C ILE A 75 -8.35 3.00 -1.53
N ALA A 76 -8.64 2.19 -0.50
CA ALA A 76 -7.82 1.04 -0.14
C ALA A 76 -7.76 -0.01 -1.27
N MET A 77 -8.87 -0.25 -1.98
CA MET A 77 -8.90 -1.10 -3.17
C MET A 77 -8.01 -0.54 -4.30
N GLN A 78 -8.06 0.77 -4.53
CA GLN A 78 -7.22 1.44 -5.51
C GLN A 78 -5.74 1.35 -5.16
N ILE A 79 -5.39 1.54 -3.88
CA ILE A 79 -4.02 1.36 -3.37
C ILE A 79 -3.55 -0.09 -3.60
N ALA A 80 -4.38 -1.08 -3.30
CA ALA A 80 -4.05 -2.48 -3.55
C ALA A 80 -3.78 -2.78 -5.03
N ALA A 81 -4.53 -2.13 -5.94
CA ALA A 81 -4.38 -2.32 -7.39
C ALA A 81 -3.13 -1.62 -7.96
N LEU A 82 -2.85 -0.39 -7.52
CA LEU A 82 -1.76 0.44 -8.06
C LEU A 82 -0.42 0.23 -7.37
N ASN A 83 -0.44 -0.29 -6.14
CA ASN A 83 0.77 -0.47 -5.31
C ASN A 83 1.66 0.80 -5.26
N PRO A 84 1.14 1.95 -4.84
CA PRO A 84 1.88 3.21 -4.82
C PRO A 84 3.07 3.10 -3.87
N LYS A 85 4.19 3.74 -4.23
CA LYS A 85 5.41 3.75 -3.44
C LYS A 85 5.38 4.80 -2.32
N TYR A 86 4.57 5.83 -2.47
CA TYR A 86 4.51 7.00 -1.59
C TYR A 86 3.06 7.34 -1.26
N VAL A 87 2.83 7.89 -0.08
CA VAL A 87 1.51 8.37 0.36
C VAL A 87 1.24 9.75 -0.23
N SER A 88 2.24 10.62 -0.28
CA SER A 88 2.10 11.96 -0.82
C SER A 88 3.23 12.33 -1.77
N ARG A 89 2.99 13.37 -2.55
CA ARG A 89 3.99 13.92 -3.49
C ARG A 89 5.23 14.45 -2.76
N ASP A 90 5.08 14.95 -1.56
CA ASP A 90 6.15 15.56 -0.77
C ASP A 90 7.19 14.53 -0.27
N GLU A 91 6.80 13.25 -0.26
CA GLU A 91 7.70 12.14 0.11
C GLU A 91 8.62 11.72 -1.05
N VAL A 92 8.33 12.18 -2.28
CA VAL A 92 9.08 11.81 -3.47
C VAL A 92 10.34 12.64 -3.57
N SER A 93 11.51 12.01 -3.49
CA SER A 93 12.79 12.73 -3.61
C SER A 93 12.98 13.32 -5.01
N ALA A 94 13.68 14.47 -5.07
CA ALA A 94 14.02 15.09 -6.34
C ALA A 94 14.86 14.17 -7.24
N ASP A 95 15.75 13.36 -6.65
CA ASP A 95 16.58 12.40 -7.38
C ASP A 95 15.74 11.28 -8.01
N TYR A 96 14.70 10.80 -7.29
CA TYR A 96 13.78 9.83 -7.85
C TYR A 96 13.03 10.41 -9.04
N ILE A 97 12.49 11.63 -8.92
CA ILE A 97 11.80 12.32 -10.02
C ILE A 97 12.73 12.52 -11.22
N ALA A 98 13.99 12.93 -10.99
CA ALA A 98 14.96 13.11 -12.06
C ALA A 98 15.25 11.79 -12.79
N HIS A 99 15.43 10.70 -12.05
CA HIS A 99 15.68 9.37 -12.62
C HIS A 99 14.50 8.85 -13.43
N GLU A 100 13.27 9.00 -12.94
CA GLU A 100 12.06 8.58 -13.68
C GLU A 100 11.88 9.41 -14.98
N LYS A 101 12.21 10.70 -14.94
CA LYS A 101 12.23 11.55 -16.13
C LYS A 101 13.25 11.10 -17.18
N GLU A 102 14.45 10.70 -16.77
CA GLU A 102 15.45 10.13 -17.67
C GLU A 102 14.97 8.85 -18.32
N ILE A 103 14.38 7.94 -17.54
CA ILE A 103 13.82 6.69 -18.07
C ILE A 103 12.72 7.00 -19.09
N LEU A 104 11.78 7.86 -18.75
CA LEU A 104 10.68 8.23 -19.64
C LEU A 104 11.18 8.89 -20.91
N MET A 105 12.17 9.78 -20.82
CA MET A 105 12.80 10.41 -21.99
C MET A 105 13.45 9.35 -22.90
N ALA A 106 14.19 8.40 -22.32
CA ALA A 106 14.81 7.32 -23.08
C ALA A 106 13.75 6.43 -23.78
N GLN A 107 12.64 6.14 -23.11
CA GLN A 107 11.52 5.40 -23.69
C GLN A 107 10.91 6.14 -24.88
N ILE A 108 10.64 7.45 -24.73
CA ILE A 108 10.11 8.30 -25.82
C ILE A 108 11.07 8.34 -27.01
N GLN A 109 12.37 8.50 -26.76
CA GLN A 109 13.39 8.54 -27.82
C GLN A 109 13.51 7.21 -28.57
N ASN A 110 13.30 6.10 -27.90
CA ASN A 110 13.36 4.76 -28.49
C ASN A 110 12.07 4.34 -29.22
N ASP A 111 10.96 5.07 -29.02
CA ASP A 111 9.72 4.81 -29.74
C ASP A 111 9.65 5.64 -31.04
N PRO A 112 9.60 5.01 -32.21
CA PRO A 112 9.58 5.71 -33.51
C PRO A 112 8.39 6.66 -33.69
N LYS A 113 7.28 6.44 -32.99
CA LYS A 113 6.08 7.29 -33.05
C LYS A 113 6.16 8.45 -32.09
N GLU A 114 6.66 8.18 -30.88
CA GLU A 114 6.73 9.17 -29.81
C GLU A 114 7.88 10.18 -30.06
N SER A 115 9.03 9.70 -30.56
CA SER A 115 10.21 10.53 -30.85
C SER A 115 9.99 11.59 -31.95
N GLN A 116 8.97 11.41 -32.78
CA GLN A 116 8.61 12.38 -33.85
C GLN A 116 7.65 13.47 -33.36
N LYS A 117 7.16 13.42 -32.12
CA LYS A 117 6.30 14.45 -31.56
C LYS A 117 7.04 15.76 -31.32
N PRO A 118 6.36 16.91 -31.44
CA PRO A 118 6.96 18.21 -31.10
C PRO A 118 7.49 18.21 -29.66
N GLU A 119 8.62 18.88 -29.44
CA GLU A 119 9.29 18.95 -28.13
C GLU A 119 8.36 19.38 -26.99
N LYS A 120 7.45 20.33 -27.25
CA LYS A 120 6.45 20.80 -26.30
C LYS A 120 5.50 19.67 -25.84
N VAL A 121 5.17 18.75 -26.75
CA VAL A 121 4.32 17.59 -26.42
C VAL A 121 5.11 16.60 -25.60
N ILE A 122 6.36 16.32 -25.95
CA ILE A 122 7.28 15.46 -25.19
C ILE A 122 7.45 15.98 -23.77
N GLN A 123 7.71 17.28 -23.60
CA GLN A 123 7.79 17.88 -22.27
C GLN A 123 6.50 17.76 -21.46
N GLY A 124 5.34 17.92 -22.10
CA GLY A 124 4.04 17.69 -21.45
C GLY A 124 3.85 16.24 -20.98
N MET A 125 4.31 15.27 -21.77
CA MET A 125 4.27 13.84 -21.39
C MET A 125 5.18 13.51 -20.20
N ILE A 126 6.30 14.23 -20.04
CA ILE A 126 7.27 14.04 -18.94
C ILE A 126 6.77 14.69 -17.63
N GLN A 127 5.90 15.70 -17.73
CA GLN A 127 5.40 16.43 -16.56
C GLN A 127 4.09 15.87 -15.99
N GLY A 128 3.35 15.08 -16.73
CA GLY A 128 2.10 14.43 -16.32
C GLY A 128 2.34 13.12 -15.65
#